data_516f7495f3c64d087a05c80c880de08f
#
_entry.id   516f7495f3c64d087a05c80c880de08f
#
_cell.length_a   1.000
_cell.length_b   1.000
_cell.length_c   1.000
_cell.angle_alpha   90.00
_cell.angle_beta   90.00
_cell.angle_gamma   90.00
#
_symmetry.space_group_name_H-M   'P 1'
#
loop_
_entity.id
_entity.type
_entity.pdbx_description
1 polymer ?
#
loop_
_entity_poly.entity_id
_entity_poly.type
_entity_poly.pdbx_seq_one_letter_code
_entity_poly.pdbx_strand_id
1 'polypeptide(L)'
;MNNVNKYSIFLILALVFLLFSWSIHKPPFFELNPKNVISNPNGLSPFWDYIKLHSDQEISIFHIGDSHIEMGYITNEIKKRLSEKFGKGIDGWQFPYQLFNPQSETYFAMKEKGDWKKSTIKQKKDSVLLGVNGQAFYTKDSSANLTFTNSMRFGILHSVSFLHFTTSSVFFQAEEASIHSEQISKNTSITTITADTPGKNIRIHFSGSIVPIYAIRINHSNKKGISYHNLGVSGSTLMEFTTHTQLFLEQVKSLKPNLLIVSLGTNDSYRSSLDFEKDYVKIVSFFAEIRTVCPSTAILFTTAPDTKYKNMHPSKLALVNKMIKKAAEETGSSCWDLFHIMGGENSIEIWEKQGLVNKDRLHFTPKGYRNQGALLSTALLKTKH
;
A
#
# COMPACT_ATOMS: atom_id res chain seq x y z
N MET A 1 -55.11 32.42 21.89
CA MET A 1 -54.85 31.02 21.52
C MET A 1 -53.48 30.98 20.83
N ASN A 2 -52.59 30.30 21.54
CA ASN A 2 -51.30 29.69 21.09
C ASN A 2 -50.24 30.55 20.40
N ASN A 3 -49.45 31.24 21.23
CA ASN A 3 -48.03 31.46 20.95
C ASN A 3 -47.25 30.17 21.35
N VAL A 4 -47.21 29.19 20.47
CA VAL A 4 -46.26 28.09 20.61
C VAL A 4 -44.88 28.64 20.25
N ASN A 5 -44.05 28.68 21.27
CA ASN A 5 -42.78 29.36 21.39
C ASN A 5 -41.82 28.90 20.28
N LYS A 6 -41.52 29.75 19.28
CA LYS A 6 -40.54 29.49 18.21
C LYS A 6 -39.20 28.99 18.76
N TYR A 7 -38.87 29.33 19.99
CA TYR A 7 -37.66 28.88 20.68
C TYR A 7 -37.68 27.40 21.06
N SER A 8 -38.87 26.83 21.35
CA SER A 8 -38.98 25.40 21.66
C SER A 8 -38.76 24.51 20.46
N ILE A 9 -39.17 24.95 19.26
CA ILE A 9 -38.95 24.23 18.00
C ILE A 9 -37.46 24.31 17.62
N PHE A 10 -36.84 25.46 17.84
CA PHE A 10 -35.39 25.63 17.58
C PHE A 10 -34.51 24.78 18.52
N LEU A 11 -34.92 24.67 19.80
CA LEU A 11 -34.21 23.81 20.78
C LEU A 11 -34.35 22.33 20.44
N ILE A 12 -35.53 21.89 20.00
CA ILE A 12 -35.77 20.49 19.59
C ILE A 12 -34.97 20.17 18.33
N LEU A 13 -34.94 21.05 17.35
CA LEU A 13 -34.16 20.87 16.13
C LEU A 13 -32.64 20.88 16.41
N ALA A 14 -32.15 21.73 17.32
CA ALA A 14 -30.77 21.75 17.77
C ALA A 14 -30.39 20.47 18.54
N LEU A 15 -31.26 19.96 19.39
CA LEU A 15 -31.06 18.68 20.09
C LEU A 15 -31.09 17.48 19.15
N VAL A 16 -31.98 17.47 18.16
CA VAL A 16 -32.01 16.44 17.13
C VAL A 16 -30.76 16.51 16.25
N PHE A 17 -30.27 17.69 15.92
CA PHE A 17 -29.03 17.88 15.18
C PHE A 17 -27.79 17.44 15.99
N LEU A 18 -27.76 17.73 17.29
CA LEU A 18 -26.71 17.26 18.19
C LEU A 18 -26.76 15.74 18.40
N LEU A 19 -27.93 15.14 18.51
CA LEU A 19 -28.07 13.69 18.59
C LEU A 19 -27.74 12.99 17.26
N PHE A 20 -28.03 13.61 16.12
CA PHE A 20 -27.62 13.13 14.80
C PHE A 20 -26.11 13.29 14.57
N SER A 21 -25.50 14.39 14.99
CA SER A 21 -24.05 14.59 14.88
C SER A 21 -23.26 13.64 15.78
N TRP A 22 -23.80 13.25 16.94
CA TRP A 22 -23.18 12.24 17.82
C TRP A 22 -23.33 10.82 17.29
N SER A 23 -24.37 10.55 16.48
CA SER A 23 -24.58 9.27 15.82
C SER A 23 -23.57 8.98 14.69
N ILE A 24 -22.95 10.04 14.12
CA ILE A 24 -22.08 9.93 12.94
C ILE A 24 -20.63 9.54 13.30
N HIS A 25 -20.24 9.59 14.59
CA HIS A 25 -18.86 9.36 15.04
C HIS A 25 -18.71 8.21 16.05
N LYS A 26 -19.60 7.22 16.05
CA LYS A 26 -19.26 5.98 16.74
C LYS A 26 -18.17 5.27 15.92
N PRO A 27 -16.98 5.03 16.50
CA PRO A 27 -15.98 4.22 15.81
C PRO A 27 -16.64 2.87 15.43
N PRO A 28 -16.32 2.31 14.27
CA PRO A 28 -16.87 1.02 13.88
C PRO A 28 -16.60 0.00 14.99
N PHE A 29 -17.57 -0.85 15.27
CA PHE A 29 -17.57 -1.83 16.39
C PHE A 29 -16.23 -2.55 16.56
N PHE A 30 -15.52 -2.80 15.45
CA PHE A 30 -14.23 -3.48 15.44
C PHE A 30 -13.05 -2.63 15.96
N GLU A 31 -13.10 -1.29 15.90
CA GLU A 31 -11.99 -0.44 16.39
C GLU A 31 -11.84 -0.49 17.91
N LEU A 32 -12.91 -0.82 18.62
CA LEU A 32 -12.92 -1.01 20.07
C LEU A 32 -12.60 -2.44 20.50
N ASN A 33 -12.28 -3.35 19.55
CA ASN A 33 -11.91 -4.71 19.87
C ASN A 33 -10.64 -4.73 20.73
N PRO A 34 -10.66 -5.23 21.96
CA PRO A 34 -9.47 -5.28 22.82
C PRO A 34 -8.35 -6.15 22.26
N LYS A 35 -8.67 -7.07 21.33
CA LYS A 35 -7.70 -7.90 20.62
C LYS A 35 -6.95 -7.13 19.51
N ASN A 36 -7.40 -5.90 19.14
CA ASN A 36 -6.76 -5.09 18.12
C ASN A 36 -5.48 -4.44 18.65
N VAL A 37 -4.44 -5.25 18.76
CA VAL A 37 -3.12 -4.86 19.24
C VAL A 37 -2.03 -5.38 18.30
N ILE A 38 -0.87 -4.74 18.32
CA ILE A 38 0.35 -5.19 17.63
C ILE A 38 1.25 -5.85 18.69
N SER A 39 1.71 -7.07 18.42
CA SER A 39 2.72 -7.75 19.22
C SER A 39 4.11 -7.18 18.93
N ASN A 40 4.99 -7.23 19.93
CA ASN A 40 6.32 -6.61 19.89
C ASN A 40 6.29 -5.13 19.43
N PRO A 41 5.57 -4.22 20.12
CA PRO A 41 5.45 -2.82 19.70
C PRO A 41 6.81 -2.10 19.65
N ASN A 42 7.81 -2.56 20.39
CA ASN A 42 9.16 -2.03 20.37
C ASN A 42 9.86 -2.20 19.01
N GLY A 43 9.44 -3.17 18.20
CA GLY A 43 9.90 -3.30 16.81
C GLY A 43 9.54 -2.11 15.91
N LEU A 44 8.61 -1.25 16.36
CA LEU A 44 8.21 -0.01 15.69
C LEU A 44 8.92 1.24 16.24
N SER A 45 9.77 1.13 17.27
CA SER A 45 10.48 2.29 17.84
C SER A 45 11.23 3.11 16.77
N PRO A 46 11.98 2.51 15.81
CA PRO A 46 12.67 3.29 14.78
C PRO A 46 11.72 4.18 13.95
N PHE A 47 10.50 3.70 13.68
CA PHE A 47 9.49 4.46 12.96
C PHE A 47 8.95 5.64 13.79
N TRP A 48 8.65 5.41 15.06
CA TRP A 48 8.14 6.48 15.95
C TRP A 48 9.20 7.50 16.30
N ASP A 49 10.45 7.06 16.51
CA ASP A 49 11.59 7.95 16.75
C ASP A 49 11.86 8.84 15.54
N TYR A 50 11.77 8.28 14.32
CA TYR A 50 11.89 9.07 13.10
C TYR A 50 10.81 10.17 13.04
N ILE A 51 9.55 9.84 13.28
CA ILE A 51 8.44 10.81 13.28
C ILE A 51 8.65 11.91 14.34
N LYS A 52 9.13 11.54 15.53
CA LYS A 52 9.39 12.48 16.62
C LYS A 52 10.52 13.46 16.28
N LEU A 53 11.58 12.97 15.65
CA LEU A 53 12.78 13.76 15.35
C LEU A 53 12.67 14.56 14.05
N HIS A 54 11.83 14.12 13.11
CA HIS A 54 11.75 14.67 11.74
C HIS A 54 10.31 15.03 11.35
N SER A 55 9.60 15.74 12.23
CA SER A 55 8.19 16.13 12.04
C SER A 55 7.94 17.00 10.79
N ASP A 56 8.98 17.56 10.22
CA ASP A 56 8.98 18.43 9.04
C ASP A 56 9.46 17.73 7.76
N GLN A 57 9.71 16.44 7.81
CA GLN A 57 10.18 15.65 6.67
C GLN A 57 9.10 14.67 6.14
N GLU A 58 9.43 14.01 5.04
CA GLU A 58 8.63 12.92 4.48
C GLU A 58 8.72 11.67 5.36
N ILE A 59 7.59 11.07 5.66
CA ILE A 59 7.46 9.80 6.38
C ILE A 59 7.06 8.74 5.36
N SER A 60 8.00 7.91 4.96
CA SER A 60 7.83 6.91 3.89
C SER A 60 7.38 5.56 4.46
N ILE A 61 6.21 5.08 4.03
CA ILE A 61 5.63 3.78 4.45
C ILE A 61 5.45 2.90 3.22
N PHE A 62 6.17 1.78 3.14
CA PHE A 62 6.02 0.76 2.11
C PHE A 62 5.06 -0.32 2.59
N HIS A 63 4.09 -0.70 1.77
CA HIS A 63 3.16 -1.77 2.08
C HIS A 63 3.17 -2.81 0.97
N ILE A 64 3.89 -3.91 1.20
CA ILE A 64 3.97 -5.06 0.30
C ILE A 64 2.79 -5.98 0.59
N GLY A 65 2.18 -6.52 -0.44
CA GLY A 65 1.06 -7.43 -0.29
C GLY A 65 0.65 -8.13 -1.58
N ASP A 66 -0.46 -8.81 -1.50
CA ASP A 66 -1.10 -9.49 -2.62
C ASP A 66 -2.29 -8.68 -3.20
N SER A 67 -3.31 -9.35 -3.74
CA SER A 67 -4.52 -8.70 -4.27
C SER A 67 -5.27 -7.86 -3.23
N HIS A 68 -5.18 -8.18 -1.95
CA HIS A 68 -5.82 -7.39 -0.88
C HIS A 68 -5.22 -5.99 -0.77
N ILE A 69 -3.91 -5.86 -1.04
CA ILE A 69 -3.20 -4.58 -1.02
C ILE A 69 -3.27 -3.88 -2.38
N GLU A 70 -3.15 -4.64 -3.49
CA GLU A 70 -3.25 -4.11 -4.86
C GLU A 70 -4.50 -3.25 -5.07
N MET A 71 -5.64 -3.66 -4.51
CA MET A 71 -6.92 -2.94 -4.62
C MET A 71 -6.90 -1.52 -4.05
N GLY A 72 -5.97 -1.18 -3.17
CA GLY A 72 -5.74 0.16 -2.66
C GLY A 72 -6.63 0.61 -1.50
N TYR A 73 -7.73 -0.07 -1.21
CA TYR A 73 -8.67 0.38 -0.17
C TYR A 73 -8.09 0.36 1.25
N ILE A 74 -7.28 -0.66 1.58
CA ILE A 74 -6.59 -0.75 2.88
C ILE A 74 -5.58 0.39 3.00
N THR A 75 -4.71 0.53 1.99
CA THR A 75 -3.60 1.49 1.98
C THR A 75 -4.09 2.93 2.00
N ASN A 76 -5.16 3.24 1.27
CA ASN A 76 -5.76 4.58 1.26
C ASN A 76 -6.40 4.93 2.61
N GLU A 77 -7.04 3.98 3.29
CA GLU A 77 -7.61 4.22 4.63
C GLU A 77 -6.50 4.47 5.65
N ILE A 78 -5.41 3.68 5.62
CA ILE A 78 -4.25 3.88 6.50
C ILE A 78 -3.60 5.24 6.22
N LYS A 79 -3.32 5.54 4.93
CA LYS A 79 -2.76 6.82 4.51
C LYS A 79 -3.58 7.99 5.03
N LYS A 80 -4.91 7.94 4.85
CA LYS A 80 -5.84 8.98 5.32
C LYS A 80 -5.68 9.22 6.82
N ARG A 81 -5.81 8.17 7.64
CA ARG A 81 -5.78 8.27 9.11
C ARG A 81 -4.44 8.73 9.66
N LEU A 82 -3.34 8.26 9.07
CA LEU A 82 -2.02 8.73 9.47
C LEU A 82 -1.77 10.16 9.02
N SER A 83 -2.23 10.54 7.82
CA SER A 83 -2.10 11.92 7.31
C SER A 83 -2.89 12.94 8.14
N GLU A 84 -4.01 12.56 8.72
CA GLU A 84 -4.78 13.41 9.66
C GLU A 84 -3.97 13.77 10.91
N LYS A 85 -3.00 12.93 11.31
CA LYS A 85 -2.17 13.15 12.51
C LYS A 85 -0.78 13.70 12.21
N PHE A 86 -0.18 13.32 11.09
CA PHE A 86 1.22 13.60 10.79
C PHE A 86 1.40 14.43 9.51
N GLY A 87 0.31 14.93 8.95
CA GLY A 87 0.33 15.69 7.70
C GLY A 87 0.32 14.81 6.45
N LYS A 88 -0.14 15.38 5.35
CA LYS A 88 -0.15 14.73 4.03
C LYS A 88 1.16 15.04 3.31
N GLY A 89 1.98 14.02 3.10
CA GLY A 89 3.19 14.09 2.29
C GLY A 89 2.91 14.04 0.78
N ILE A 90 3.97 13.89 -0.02
CA ILE A 90 3.90 13.57 -1.44
C ILE A 90 3.17 12.21 -1.59
N ASP A 91 2.45 12.01 -2.67
CA ASP A 91 1.89 10.68 -2.93
C ASP A 91 3.02 9.65 -3.05
N GLY A 92 2.82 8.47 -2.44
CA GLY A 92 3.82 7.42 -2.47
C GLY A 92 4.00 6.83 -3.87
N TRP A 93 5.06 6.04 -4.05
CA TRP A 93 5.26 5.23 -5.24
C TRP A 93 4.10 4.26 -5.41
N GLN A 94 3.47 4.27 -6.59
CA GLN A 94 2.31 3.46 -6.93
C GLN A 94 2.55 2.74 -8.25
N PHE A 95 2.13 1.50 -8.34
CA PHE A 95 2.00 0.86 -9.65
C PHE A 95 0.74 1.39 -10.33
N PRO A 96 0.74 1.68 -11.63
CA PRO A 96 -0.43 2.18 -12.33
C PRO A 96 -1.44 1.06 -12.60
N TYR A 97 -2.05 0.50 -11.55
CA TYR A 97 -2.96 -0.65 -11.63
C TYR A 97 -4.10 -0.42 -12.61
N GLN A 98 -4.59 0.81 -12.74
CA GLN A 98 -5.67 1.16 -13.67
C GLN A 98 -5.34 0.90 -15.13
N LEU A 99 -4.05 0.87 -15.53
CA LEU A 99 -3.65 0.45 -16.89
C LEU A 99 -3.99 -1.02 -17.18
N PHE A 100 -4.12 -1.85 -16.15
CA PHE A 100 -4.24 -3.30 -16.25
C PHE A 100 -5.47 -3.86 -15.55
N ASN A 101 -6.04 -3.09 -14.63
CA ASN A 101 -7.26 -3.43 -13.89
C ASN A 101 -8.06 -2.16 -13.59
N PRO A 102 -9.05 -1.83 -14.42
CA PRO A 102 -9.87 -0.61 -14.24
C PRO A 102 -10.66 -0.55 -12.93
N GLN A 103 -10.81 -1.68 -12.23
CA GLN A 103 -11.53 -1.74 -10.93
C GLN A 103 -10.64 -1.36 -9.75
N SER A 104 -9.32 -1.23 -9.93
CA SER A 104 -8.42 -0.78 -8.88
C SER A 104 -8.73 0.66 -8.48
N GLU A 105 -8.60 0.98 -7.18
CA GLU A 105 -8.76 2.35 -6.71
C GLU A 105 -7.63 3.23 -7.28
N THR A 106 -7.99 4.33 -7.96
CA THR A 106 -7.02 5.22 -8.59
C THR A 106 -6.38 6.15 -7.56
N TYR A 107 -5.09 6.36 -7.70
CA TYR A 107 -4.30 7.28 -6.88
C TYR A 107 -4.02 8.61 -7.58
N PHE A 108 -4.24 8.68 -8.90
CA PHE A 108 -4.02 9.85 -9.73
C PHE A 108 -4.88 9.82 -10.99
N ALA A 109 -5.15 11.00 -11.55
CA ALA A 109 -5.86 11.11 -12.81
C ALA A 109 -4.88 10.97 -13.97
N MET A 110 -5.03 9.90 -14.76
CA MET A 110 -4.16 9.57 -15.89
C MET A 110 -4.99 9.04 -17.06
N LYS A 111 -4.58 9.41 -18.27
CA LYS A 111 -5.03 8.80 -19.53
C LYS A 111 -3.83 8.15 -20.19
N GLU A 112 -4.04 7.01 -20.82
CA GLU A 112 -3.03 6.25 -21.52
C GLU A 112 -3.33 6.15 -23.02
N LYS A 113 -2.28 5.99 -23.81
CA LYS A 113 -2.33 5.58 -25.21
C LYS A 113 -1.17 4.61 -25.46
N GLY A 114 -1.38 3.64 -26.35
CA GLY A 114 -0.38 2.68 -26.77
C GLY A 114 -0.52 1.30 -26.13
N ASP A 115 0.35 0.37 -26.53
CA ASP A 115 0.39 -1.01 -26.05
C ASP A 115 1.27 -1.11 -24.79
N TRP A 116 0.64 -1.20 -23.63
CA TRP A 116 1.29 -1.34 -22.34
C TRP A 116 1.32 -2.79 -21.87
N LYS A 117 2.47 -3.23 -21.42
CA LYS A 117 2.69 -4.58 -20.90
C LYS A 117 3.15 -4.53 -19.46
N LYS A 118 2.82 -5.60 -18.71
CA LYS A 118 3.35 -5.79 -17.35
C LYS A 118 4.03 -7.14 -17.23
N SER A 119 5.06 -7.19 -16.40
CA SER A 119 5.69 -8.39 -15.86
C SER A 119 5.54 -8.39 -14.36
N THR A 120 5.23 -9.53 -13.77
CA THR A 120 5.02 -9.64 -12.33
C THR A 120 5.79 -10.83 -11.77
N ILE A 121 5.95 -10.85 -10.46
CA ILE A 121 6.60 -11.95 -9.75
C ILE A 121 5.90 -13.30 -10.01
N LYS A 122 4.59 -13.26 -10.32
CA LYS A 122 3.80 -14.44 -10.72
C LYS A 122 4.01 -14.84 -12.18
N GLN A 123 4.19 -13.85 -13.05
CA GLN A 123 4.30 -14.04 -14.50
C GLN A 123 5.42 -13.17 -15.04
N LYS A 124 6.65 -13.70 -14.99
CA LYS A 124 7.81 -13.05 -15.59
C LYS A 124 7.71 -13.10 -17.10
N LYS A 125 7.81 -11.93 -17.75
CA LYS A 125 7.79 -11.79 -19.21
C LYS A 125 9.03 -11.04 -19.67
N ASP A 126 9.50 -11.36 -20.87
CA ASP A 126 10.55 -10.63 -21.60
C ASP A 126 11.84 -10.42 -20.80
N SER A 127 12.21 -11.32 -19.90
CA SER A 127 13.39 -11.20 -19.02
C SER A 127 13.46 -9.88 -18.25
N VAL A 128 12.32 -9.23 -18.01
CA VAL A 128 12.22 -7.94 -17.34
C VAL A 128 12.57 -8.09 -15.87
N LEU A 129 13.50 -7.27 -15.40
CA LEU A 129 13.77 -7.16 -13.96
C LEU A 129 12.59 -6.49 -13.26
N LEU A 130 12.24 -7.01 -12.08
CA LEU A 130 11.10 -6.53 -11.30
C LEU A 130 11.59 -5.66 -10.14
N GLY A 131 10.87 -4.57 -9.86
CA GLY A 131 11.21 -3.65 -8.78
C GLY A 131 10.84 -4.13 -7.38
N VAL A 132 10.97 -3.23 -6.41
CA VAL A 132 10.64 -3.46 -4.99
C VAL A 132 9.20 -3.95 -4.76
N ASN A 133 8.30 -3.64 -5.68
CA ASN A 133 6.91 -4.08 -5.67
C ASN A 133 6.70 -5.47 -6.32
N GLY A 134 7.74 -6.17 -6.77
CA GLY A 134 7.62 -7.46 -7.47
C GLY A 134 6.96 -7.37 -8.84
N GLN A 135 6.98 -6.19 -9.47
CA GLN A 135 6.39 -5.97 -10.81
C GLN A 135 7.10 -4.85 -11.57
N ALA A 136 6.86 -4.82 -12.87
CA ALA A 136 7.26 -3.74 -13.76
C ALA A 136 6.23 -3.60 -14.88
N PHE A 137 6.12 -2.40 -15.42
CA PHE A 137 5.40 -2.15 -16.67
C PHE A 137 6.34 -1.52 -17.69
N TYR A 138 6.03 -1.66 -18.96
CA TYR A 138 6.86 -1.20 -20.07
C TYR A 138 6.03 -1.15 -21.35
N THR A 139 6.59 -0.51 -22.37
CA THR A 139 6.03 -0.49 -23.72
C THR A 139 7.12 -0.70 -24.76
N LYS A 140 6.75 -1.32 -25.88
CA LYS A 140 7.53 -1.38 -27.14
C LYS A 140 6.98 -0.42 -28.21
N ASP A 141 5.87 0.24 -27.89
CA ASP A 141 5.16 1.14 -28.78
C ASP A 141 5.72 2.57 -28.65
N SER A 142 6.40 3.04 -29.69
CA SER A 142 6.96 4.41 -29.73
C SER A 142 5.89 5.50 -29.81
N SER A 143 4.64 5.16 -30.09
CA SER A 143 3.50 6.07 -30.04
C SER A 143 2.84 6.16 -28.66
N ALA A 144 3.30 5.34 -27.71
CA ALA A 144 2.73 5.29 -26.37
C ALA A 144 2.96 6.59 -25.61
N ASN A 145 1.94 6.99 -24.86
CA ASN A 145 2.04 8.12 -23.96
C ASN A 145 1.16 7.93 -22.71
N LEU A 146 1.54 8.64 -21.66
CA LEU A 146 0.75 8.82 -20.45
C LEU A 146 0.50 10.30 -20.27
N THR A 147 -0.76 10.68 -20.05
CA THR A 147 -1.15 12.07 -19.78
C THR A 147 -1.70 12.16 -18.38
N PHE A 148 -0.99 12.86 -17.51
CA PHE A 148 -1.42 13.14 -16.13
C PHE A 148 -2.17 14.47 -16.11
N THR A 149 -3.31 14.49 -15.40
CA THR A 149 -4.20 15.64 -15.37
C THR A 149 -4.49 16.07 -13.93
N ASN A 150 -4.83 17.33 -13.76
CA ASN A 150 -5.34 17.80 -12.48
C ASN A 150 -6.67 17.11 -12.14
N SER A 151 -6.92 16.98 -10.86
CA SER A 151 -8.18 16.49 -10.35
C SER A 151 -8.52 17.18 -9.04
N MET A 152 -9.78 17.57 -8.87
CA MET A 152 -10.25 18.11 -7.58
C MET A 152 -10.04 17.14 -6.42
N ARG A 153 -9.99 15.83 -6.70
CA ARG A 153 -9.74 14.80 -5.71
C ARG A 153 -8.28 14.76 -5.26
N PHE A 154 -7.33 15.02 -6.15
CA PHE A 154 -5.91 14.80 -5.89
C PHE A 154 -5.10 16.10 -5.69
N GLY A 155 -5.60 17.24 -6.19
CA GLY A 155 -4.95 18.53 -6.07
C GLY A 155 -4.25 19.01 -7.35
N ILE A 156 -3.44 20.06 -7.21
CA ILE A 156 -2.70 20.68 -8.32
C ILE A 156 -1.48 19.81 -8.66
N LEU A 157 -1.37 19.41 -9.92
CA LEU A 157 -0.24 18.64 -10.43
C LEU A 157 0.99 19.53 -10.58
N HIS A 158 2.09 19.17 -9.95
CA HIS A 158 3.38 19.85 -10.09
C HIS A 158 4.37 19.02 -10.90
N SER A 159 4.53 17.74 -10.55
CA SER A 159 5.46 16.85 -11.23
C SER A 159 5.02 15.39 -11.16
N VAL A 160 5.58 14.60 -12.06
CA VAL A 160 5.44 13.14 -12.11
C VAL A 160 6.83 12.54 -12.07
N SER A 161 7.06 11.57 -11.19
CA SER A 161 8.31 10.84 -11.12
C SER A 161 8.11 9.37 -11.46
N PHE A 162 9.08 8.79 -12.15
CA PHE A 162 9.13 7.38 -12.52
C PHE A 162 10.31 6.72 -11.85
N LEU A 163 10.05 5.64 -11.12
CA LEU A 163 11.09 4.72 -10.64
C LEU A 163 11.29 3.66 -11.72
N HIS A 164 12.48 3.58 -12.31
CA HIS A 164 12.72 2.72 -13.48
C HIS A 164 14.12 2.11 -13.47
N PHE A 165 14.34 1.13 -14.34
CA PHE A 165 15.68 0.59 -14.59
C PHE A 165 16.58 1.67 -15.18
N THR A 166 17.82 1.75 -14.70
CA THR A 166 18.81 2.71 -15.21
C THR A 166 19.06 2.46 -16.70
N THR A 167 19.00 3.53 -17.48
CA THR A 167 19.26 3.51 -18.93
C THR A 167 20.10 4.70 -19.33
N SER A 168 20.97 4.52 -20.29
CA SER A 168 21.79 5.60 -20.87
C SER A 168 21.10 6.36 -22.00
N SER A 169 19.96 5.87 -22.48
CA SER A 169 19.20 6.51 -23.57
C SER A 169 18.10 7.41 -23.03
N VAL A 170 17.80 8.48 -23.78
CA VAL A 170 16.63 9.33 -23.51
C VAL A 170 15.37 8.49 -23.74
N PHE A 171 14.68 8.15 -22.66
CA PHE A 171 13.49 7.31 -22.69
C PHE A 171 12.20 8.11 -22.55
N PHE A 172 12.23 9.22 -21.80
CA PHE A 172 11.09 10.09 -21.55
C PHE A 172 11.21 11.38 -22.37
N GLN A 173 10.11 11.79 -22.97
CA GLN A 173 9.97 13.10 -23.63
C GLN A 173 8.67 13.75 -23.15
N ALA A 174 8.70 15.03 -22.84
CA ALA A 174 7.55 15.80 -22.43
C ALA A 174 7.61 17.21 -23.00
N GLU A 175 6.45 17.78 -23.33
CA GLU A 175 6.30 19.16 -23.79
C GLU A 175 5.96 20.06 -22.60
N GLU A 176 6.41 21.32 -22.62
CA GLU A 176 6.16 22.32 -21.57
C GLU A 176 6.50 21.80 -20.15
N ALA A 177 7.60 21.05 -20.05
CA ALA A 177 8.05 20.47 -18.80
C ALA A 177 9.56 20.24 -18.79
N SER A 178 10.21 20.43 -17.66
CA SER A 178 11.59 20.06 -17.43
C SER A 178 11.72 18.59 -17.02
N ILE A 179 12.77 17.91 -17.47
CA ILE A 179 13.05 16.51 -17.16
C ILE A 179 14.38 16.43 -16.41
N HIS A 180 14.34 15.84 -15.23
CA HIS A 180 15.52 15.57 -14.42
C HIS A 180 15.60 14.09 -14.08
N SER A 181 16.75 13.47 -14.32
CA SER A 181 17.01 12.06 -14.02
C SER A 181 18.15 11.92 -13.03
N GLU A 182 17.95 11.13 -11.99
CA GLU A 182 18.93 10.81 -10.97
C GLU A 182 19.08 9.29 -10.85
N GLN A 183 20.30 8.80 -10.92
CA GLN A 183 20.62 7.41 -10.65
C GLN A 183 20.79 7.23 -9.14
N ILE A 184 19.88 6.48 -8.50
CA ILE A 184 19.85 6.27 -7.05
C ILE A 184 20.56 4.98 -6.60
N SER A 185 20.80 4.07 -7.57
CA SER A 185 21.56 2.82 -7.35
C SER A 185 22.13 2.31 -8.69
N LYS A 186 22.85 1.17 -8.66
CA LYS A 186 23.43 0.57 -9.87
C LYS A 186 22.40 0.33 -10.98
N ASN A 187 21.20 -0.14 -10.61
CA ASN A 187 20.18 -0.58 -11.57
C ASN A 187 18.90 0.26 -11.49
N THR A 188 18.87 1.33 -10.72
CA THR A 188 17.64 2.11 -10.50
C THR A 188 17.89 3.60 -10.65
N SER A 189 17.04 4.24 -11.43
CA SER A 189 16.97 5.69 -11.58
C SER A 189 15.58 6.22 -11.28
N ILE A 190 15.53 7.48 -10.89
CA ILE A 190 14.31 8.27 -10.78
C ILE A 190 14.36 9.36 -11.83
N THR A 191 13.37 9.38 -12.72
CA THR A 191 13.17 10.50 -13.65
C THR A 191 11.96 11.30 -13.20
N THR A 192 12.15 12.57 -12.91
CA THR A 192 11.11 13.52 -12.51
C THR A 192 10.84 14.49 -13.65
N ILE A 193 9.58 14.63 -14.03
CA ILE A 193 9.09 15.51 -15.07
C ILE A 193 8.23 16.56 -14.38
N THR A 194 8.69 17.81 -14.41
CA THR A 194 8.06 18.93 -13.70
C THR A 194 7.42 19.87 -14.73
N ALA A 195 6.12 20.14 -14.58
CA ALA A 195 5.41 21.08 -15.45
C ALA A 195 5.98 22.50 -15.31
N ASP A 196 6.22 23.18 -16.42
CA ASP A 196 6.67 24.58 -16.41
C ASP A 196 5.69 25.51 -15.72
N THR A 197 4.40 25.14 -15.72
CA THR A 197 3.34 25.83 -15.00
C THR A 197 2.58 24.82 -14.15
N PRO A 198 2.55 24.96 -12.81
CA PRO A 198 1.75 24.11 -11.95
C PRO A 198 0.29 24.07 -12.37
N GLY A 199 -0.28 22.88 -12.38
CA GLY A 199 -1.67 22.69 -12.77
C GLY A 199 -1.91 22.43 -14.25
N LYS A 200 -0.91 22.53 -15.12
CA LYS A 200 -1.02 22.02 -16.48
C LYS A 200 -0.96 20.50 -16.52
N ASN A 201 -1.56 19.90 -17.54
CA ASN A 201 -1.41 18.48 -17.82
C ASN A 201 0.03 18.17 -18.23
N ILE A 202 0.55 17.05 -17.75
CA ILE A 202 1.86 16.54 -18.16
C ILE A 202 1.64 15.36 -19.10
N ARG A 203 1.99 15.53 -20.38
CA ARG A 203 1.97 14.44 -21.35
C ARG A 203 3.41 13.94 -21.56
N ILE A 204 3.58 12.63 -21.43
CA ILE A 204 4.87 11.97 -21.47
C ILE A 204 4.85 10.94 -22.58
N HIS A 205 5.78 11.05 -23.53
CA HIS A 205 6.01 10.11 -24.61
C HIS A 205 7.17 9.20 -24.26
N PHE A 206 7.11 7.96 -24.75
CA PHE A 206 8.11 6.92 -24.49
C PHE A 206 8.82 6.53 -25.78
N SER A 207 10.11 6.25 -25.71
CA SER A 207 10.92 5.93 -26.89
C SER A 207 10.63 4.57 -27.54
N GLY A 208 9.73 3.77 -26.98
CA GLY A 208 9.41 2.43 -27.48
C GLY A 208 10.48 1.37 -27.17
N SER A 209 11.42 1.66 -26.29
CA SER A 209 12.41 0.70 -25.78
C SER A 209 11.89 -0.01 -24.53
N ILE A 210 12.27 -1.30 -24.37
CA ILE A 210 11.91 -2.04 -23.13
C ILE A 210 12.76 -1.51 -21.98
N VAL A 211 12.27 -0.46 -21.32
CA VAL A 211 12.80 -0.01 -20.03
C VAL A 211 11.77 -0.36 -18.96
N PRO A 212 12.10 -1.24 -17.99
CA PRO A 212 11.21 -1.57 -16.90
C PRO A 212 10.94 -0.34 -16.03
N ILE A 213 9.66 0.03 -15.91
CA ILE A 213 9.20 1.07 -14.99
C ILE A 213 8.51 0.36 -13.82
N TYR A 214 8.95 0.67 -12.61
CA TYR A 214 8.51 -0.02 -11.40
C TYR A 214 7.34 0.66 -10.71
N ALA A 215 7.37 1.99 -10.70
CA ALA A 215 6.33 2.78 -10.03
C ALA A 215 6.30 4.22 -10.57
N ILE A 216 5.17 4.87 -10.34
CA ILE A 216 4.92 6.27 -10.60
C ILE A 216 4.66 6.98 -9.27
N ARG A 217 5.10 8.22 -9.15
CA ARG A 217 4.85 9.09 -8.00
C ARG A 217 4.39 10.46 -8.51
N ILE A 218 3.32 10.97 -7.93
CA ILE A 218 2.75 12.27 -8.28
C ILE A 218 3.04 13.27 -7.17
N ASN A 219 3.48 14.46 -7.53
CA ASN A 219 3.66 15.56 -6.59
C ASN A 219 2.53 16.58 -6.75
N HIS A 220 1.75 16.76 -5.70
CA HIS A 220 0.63 17.71 -5.59
C HIS A 220 0.92 18.81 -4.55
N SER A 221 2.16 19.23 -4.35
CA SER A 221 2.51 20.42 -3.57
C SER A 221 2.97 20.31 -2.13
N ASN A 222 2.98 19.19 -1.47
CA ASN A 222 3.48 19.17 -0.09
C ASN A 222 4.47 18.03 0.15
N LYS A 223 5.67 18.37 0.66
CA LYS A 223 6.76 17.40 0.87
C LYS A 223 6.82 16.85 2.31
N LYS A 224 5.94 17.36 3.21
CA LYS A 224 5.95 17.01 4.63
C LYS A 224 4.83 16.04 4.95
N GLY A 225 5.09 15.04 5.81
CA GLY A 225 4.08 14.11 6.28
C GLY A 225 4.10 12.74 5.60
N ILE A 226 2.99 12.06 5.61
CA ILE A 226 2.87 10.65 5.19
C ILE A 226 2.91 10.49 3.68
N SER A 227 3.91 9.75 3.20
CA SER A 227 3.99 9.18 1.85
C SER A 227 3.77 7.67 1.96
N TYR A 228 2.64 7.20 1.44
CA TYR A 228 2.24 5.80 1.55
C TYR A 228 2.34 5.12 0.19
N HIS A 229 3.13 4.05 0.11
CA HIS A 229 3.46 3.33 -1.11
C HIS A 229 2.68 2.01 -1.14
N ASN A 230 1.79 1.87 -2.12
CA ASN A 230 1.08 0.62 -2.36
C ASN A 230 1.91 -0.27 -3.29
N LEU A 231 2.40 -1.38 -2.77
CA LEU A 231 3.26 -2.34 -3.45
C LEU A 231 2.59 -3.74 -3.49
N GLY A 232 1.27 -3.78 -3.68
CA GLY A 232 0.51 -5.01 -3.83
C GLY A 232 0.73 -5.69 -5.20
N VAL A 233 0.69 -7.02 -5.25
CA VAL A 233 0.75 -7.81 -6.50
C VAL A 233 -0.25 -8.96 -6.40
N SER A 234 -1.29 -8.90 -7.21
CA SER A 234 -2.33 -9.93 -7.21
C SER A 234 -1.77 -11.35 -7.35
N GLY A 235 -2.19 -12.23 -6.45
CA GLY A 235 -1.81 -13.64 -6.44
C GLY A 235 -0.40 -13.92 -5.89
N SER A 236 0.37 -12.92 -5.50
CA SER A 236 1.72 -13.13 -4.97
C SER A 236 1.72 -13.84 -3.61
N THR A 237 2.79 -14.57 -3.36
CA THR A 237 3.05 -15.27 -2.12
C THR A 237 4.25 -14.65 -1.39
N LEU A 238 4.33 -14.86 -0.09
CA LEU A 238 5.49 -14.46 0.70
C LEU A 238 6.76 -15.13 0.17
N MET A 239 6.64 -16.41 -0.25
CA MET A 239 7.76 -17.18 -0.79
C MET A 239 8.31 -16.63 -2.11
N GLU A 240 7.47 -16.07 -2.97
CA GLU A 240 7.95 -15.47 -4.22
C GLU A 240 8.80 -14.23 -3.96
N PHE A 241 8.43 -13.42 -2.95
CA PHE A 241 9.25 -12.27 -2.55
C PHE A 241 10.62 -12.69 -2.02
N THR A 242 10.76 -13.80 -1.29
CA THR A 242 12.07 -14.28 -0.80
C THR A 242 13.01 -14.74 -1.92
N THR A 243 12.51 -15.00 -3.12
CA THR A 243 13.33 -15.37 -4.29
C THR A 243 13.69 -14.17 -5.18
N HIS A 244 13.22 -12.97 -4.83
CA HIS A 244 13.29 -11.76 -5.67
C HIS A 244 14.18 -10.69 -5.04
N THR A 245 15.34 -11.09 -4.55
CA THR A 245 16.07 -10.38 -3.51
C THR A 245 16.94 -9.23 -4.01
N GLN A 246 17.73 -9.39 -5.08
CA GLN A 246 18.80 -8.44 -5.39
C GLN A 246 18.32 -7.02 -5.67
N LEU A 247 17.43 -6.83 -6.67
CA LEU A 247 16.92 -5.50 -7.00
C LEU A 247 15.99 -4.94 -5.93
N PHE A 248 15.24 -5.84 -5.26
CA PHE A 248 14.42 -5.47 -4.10
C PHE A 248 15.26 -4.82 -3.01
N LEU A 249 16.34 -5.48 -2.56
CA LEU A 249 17.22 -4.99 -1.50
C LEU A 249 17.94 -3.70 -1.94
N GLU A 250 18.38 -3.62 -3.19
CA GLU A 250 19.00 -2.42 -3.77
C GLU A 250 18.04 -1.22 -3.68
N GLN A 251 16.77 -1.41 -4.05
CA GLN A 251 15.77 -0.35 -4.02
C GLN A 251 15.34 0.00 -2.60
N VAL A 252 15.16 -0.97 -1.71
CA VAL A 252 14.86 -0.69 -0.28
C VAL A 252 15.99 0.12 0.35
N LYS A 253 17.26 -0.25 0.08
CA LYS A 253 18.44 0.48 0.57
C LYS A 253 18.48 1.92 0.08
N SER A 254 18.10 2.17 -1.18
CA SER A 254 18.15 3.51 -1.79
C SER A 254 16.93 4.37 -1.39
N LEU A 255 15.75 3.78 -1.30
CA LEU A 255 14.49 4.47 -1.00
C LEU A 255 14.24 4.64 0.51
N LYS A 256 14.92 3.87 1.37
CA LYS A 256 14.95 3.97 2.83
C LYS A 256 13.57 4.19 3.47
N PRO A 257 12.61 3.26 3.32
CA PRO A 257 11.31 3.42 3.97
C PRO A 257 11.46 3.47 5.50
N ASN A 258 10.69 4.32 6.16
CA ASN A 258 10.66 4.37 7.64
C ASN A 258 9.91 3.18 8.23
N LEU A 259 8.89 2.68 7.49
CA LEU A 259 8.12 1.51 7.85
C LEU A 259 7.88 0.63 6.62
N LEU A 260 8.16 -0.66 6.75
CA LEU A 260 7.80 -1.70 5.78
C LEU A 260 6.70 -2.58 6.39
N ILE A 261 5.49 -2.53 5.81
CA ILE A 261 4.38 -3.41 6.17
C ILE A 261 4.34 -4.56 5.18
N VAL A 262 4.18 -5.79 5.68
CA VAL A 262 4.15 -7.02 4.89
C VAL A 262 2.84 -7.76 5.14
N SER A 263 1.93 -7.69 4.17
CA SER A 263 0.60 -8.30 4.20
C SER A 263 0.49 -9.36 3.12
N LEU A 264 1.13 -10.49 3.37
CA LEU A 264 1.18 -11.67 2.51
C LEU A 264 0.78 -12.93 3.32
N GLY A 265 0.58 -14.05 2.63
CA GLY A 265 0.25 -15.31 3.27
C GLY A 265 -1.08 -15.91 2.83
N THR A 266 -2.01 -15.11 2.31
CA THR A 266 -3.29 -15.64 1.80
C THR A 266 -3.05 -16.65 0.69
N ASN A 267 -2.28 -16.29 -0.32
CA ASN A 267 -1.98 -17.19 -1.44
C ASN A 267 -1.05 -18.35 -1.02
N ASP A 268 -0.16 -18.12 -0.05
CA ASP A 268 0.67 -19.19 0.52
C ASP A 268 -0.20 -20.28 1.16
N SER A 269 -1.30 -19.91 1.82
CA SER A 269 -2.20 -20.85 2.49
C SER A 269 -2.98 -21.77 1.53
N TYR A 270 -3.10 -21.37 0.26
CA TYR A 270 -3.74 -22.16 -0.80
C TYR A 270 -2.73 -22.96 -1.66
N ARG A 271 -1.43 -22.89 -1.41
CA ARG A 271 -0.43 -23.68 -2.15
C ARG A 271 -0.64 -25.17 -1.95
N SER A 272 -0.39 -25.97 -3.00
CA SER A 272 -0.47 -27.43 -2.95
C SER A 272 0.59 -28.02 -2.01
N SER A 273 1.79 -27.43 -1.99
CA SER A 273 2.90 -27.84 -1.12
C SER A 273 3.38 -26.65 -0.29
N LEU A 274 3.68 -26.89 0.98
CA LEU A 274 4.31 -25.96 1.90
C LEU A 274 5.24 -26.77 2.80
N ASP A 275 6.51 -26.43 2.75
CA ASP A 275 7.54 -26.98 3.64
C ASP A 275 7.81 -25.92 4.71
N PHE A 276 7.29 -26.17 5.93
CA PHE A 276 7.35 -25.18 7.01
C PHE A 276 8.80 -24.77 7.33
N GLU A 277 9.69 -25.74 7.55
CA GLU A 277 11.06 -25.44 7.98
C GLU A 277 11.84 -24.70 6.87
N LYS A 278 11.78 -25.22 5.64
CA LYS A 278 12.49 -24.64 4.51
C LYS A 278 11.96 -23.24 4.14
N ASP A 279 10.63 -23.09 4.08
CA ASP A 279 10.00 -21.82 3.74
C ASP A 279 10.22 -20.79 4.85
N TYR A 280 10.16 -21.20 6.11
CA TYR A 280 10.45 -20.37 7.27
C TYR A 280 11.88 -19.80 7.27
N VAL A 281 12.89 -20.65 7.05
CA VAL A 281 14.29 -20.21 6.97
C VAL A 281 14.49 -19.16 5.89
N LYS A 282 13.88 -19.33 4.71
CA LYS A 282 13.96 -18.35 3.62
C LYS A 282 13.33 -17.00 3.99
N ILE A 283 12.18 -17.04 4.67
CA ILE A 283 11.50 -15.81 5.12
C ILE A 283 12.36 -15.07 6.14
N VAL A 284 12.87 -15.77 7.15
CA VAL A 284 13.73 -15.17 8.17
C VAL A 284 14.99 -14.57 7.54
N SER A 285 15.67 -15.32 6.65
CA SER A 285 16.87 -14.85 5.96
C SER A 285 16.58 -13.59 5.14
N PHE A 286 15.49 -13.57 4.37
CA PHE A 286 15.11 -12.40 3.56
C PHE A 286 14.90 -11.14 4.41
N PHE A 287 14.20 -11.25 5.53
CA PHE A 287 13.97 -10.08 6.41
C PHE A 287 15.21 -9.70 7.21
N ALA A 288 16.09 -10.63 7.54
CA ALA A 288 17.40 -10.34 8.12
C ALA A 288 18.28 -9.54 7.13
N GLU A 289 18.26 -9.89 5.84
CA GLU A 289 18.95 -9.12 4.80
C GLU A 289 18.39 -7.70 4.66
N ILE A 290 17.06 -7.51 4.73
CA ILE A 290 16.44 -6.17 4.73
C ILE A 290 16.96 -5.36 5.92
N ARG A 291 17.02 -5.93 7.13
CA ARG A 291 17.56 -5.26 8.31
C ARG A 291 19.03 -4.90 8.17
N THR A 292 19.81 -5.75 7.50
CA THR A 292 21.22 -5.47 7.22
C THR A 292 21.40 -4.28 6.30
N VAL A 293 20.62 -4.19 5.20
CA VAL A 293 20.77 -3.10 4.22
C VAL A 293 20.04 -1.82 4.62
N CYS A 294 19.04 -1.91 5.50
CA CYS A 294 18.22 -0.78 5.97
C CYS A 294 17.85 -0.92 7.46
N PRO A 295 18.82 -0.78 8.38
CA PRO A 295 18.62 -1.07 9.81
C PRO A 295 17.64 -0.12 10.51
N SER A 296 17.43 1.08 9.97
CA SER A 296 16.48 2.06 10.51
C SER A 296 15.03 1.82 10.08
N THR A 297 14.78 0.89 9.15
CA THR A 297 13.41 0.54 8.71
C THR A 297 12.72 -0.32 9.75
N ALA A 298 11.62 0.15 10.32
CA ALA A 298 10.74 -0.70 11.11
C ALA A 298 9.99 -1.70 10.20
N ILE A 299 9.80 -2.94 10.66
CA ILE A 299 9.08 -3.97 9.89
C ILE A 299 7.86 -4.41 10.69
N LEU A 300 6.69 -4.40 10.02
CA LEU A 300 5.41 -4.84 10.56
C LEU A 300 4.80 -5.92 9.67
N PHE A 301 4.71 -7.14 10.18
CA PHE A 301 3.97 -8.20 9.51
C PHE A 301 2.49 -8.12 9.83
N THR A 302 1.65 -8.55 8.89
CA THR A 302 0.25 -8.88 9.18
C THR A 302 0.01 -10.35 8.86
N THR A 303 -0.78 -11.05 9.69
CA THR A 303 -1.22 -12.41 9.35
C THR A 303 -2.24 -12.37 8.21
N ALA A 304 -2.32 -13.45 7.43
CA ALA A 304 -3.36 -13.62 6.43
C ALA A 304 -4.75 -13.68 7.08
N PRO A 305 -5.77 -13.05 6.50
CA PRO A 305 -7.14 -13.07 7.00
C PRO A 305 -7.76 -14.48 6.90
N ASP A 306 -8.84 -14.73 7.65
CA ASP A 306 -9.70 -15.87 7.39
C ASP A 306 -10.40 -15.72 6.04
N THR A 307 -10.38 -16.78 5.23
CA THR A 307 -10.94 -16.81 3.87
C THR A 307 -11.53 -18.19 3.55
N LYS A 308 -12.43 -18.25 2.55
CA LYS A 308 -13.11 -19.49 2.15
C LYS A 308 -13.34 -19.53 0.64
N TYR A 309 -12.28 -19.64 -0.14
CA TYR A 309 -12.39 -19.63 -1.59
C TYR A 309 -13.05 -20.91 -2.13
N LYS A 310 -14.05 -20.76 -3.00
CA LYS A 310 -14.85 -21.87 -3.53
C LYS A 310 -15.43 -22.78 -2.43
N ASN A 311 -15.86 -22.17 -1.33
CA ASN A 311 -16.38 -22.86 -0.14
C ASN A 311 -15.37 -23.77 0.58
N MET A 312 -14.08 -23.64 0.31
CA MET A 312 -13.01 -24.36 1.01
C MET A 312 -12.14 -23.40 1.81
N HIS A 313 -11.96 -23.68 3.09
CA HIS A 313 -10.94 -23.02 3.88
C HIS A 313 -9.55 -23.47 3.43
N PRO A 314 -8.56 -22.58 3.41
CA PRO A 314 -7.19 -22.97 3.09
C PRO A 314 -6.62 -23.83 4.21
N SER A 315 -6.33 -25.09 3.91
CA SER A 315 -5.87 -26.09 4.91
C SER A 315 -4.56 -25.71 5.62
N LYS A 316 -3.82 -24.73 5.09
CA LYS A 316 -2.51 -24.31 5.61
C LYS A 316 -2.53 -22.91 6.25
N LEU A 317 -3.70 -22.28 6.39
CA LEU A 317 -3.80 -20.92 6.92
C LEU A 317 -3.20 -20.78 8.32
N ALA A 318 -3.55 -21.70 9.22
CA ALA A 318 -3.02 -21.70 10.58
C ALA A 318 -1.49 -21.86 10.60
N LEU A 319 -0.95 -22.73 9.74
CA LEU A 319 0.48 -22.97 9.61
C LEU A 319 1.22 -21.75 9.04
N VAL A 320 0.68 -21.12 7.98
CA VAL A 320 1.23 -19.90 7.39
C VAL A 320 1.23 -18.76 8.41
N ASN A 321 0.12 -18.55 9.13
CA ASN A 321 0.03 -17.50 10.14
C ASN A 321 0.98 -17.75 11.32
N LYS A 322 1.19 -19.03 11.72
CA LYS A 322 2.21 -19.40 12.71
C LYS A 322 3.62 -19.06 12.21
N MET A 323 3.92 -19.36 10.94
CA MET A 323 5.21 -19.05 10.31
C MET A 323 5.48 -17.54 10.27
N ILE A 324 4.48 -16.73 9.87
CA ILE A 324 4.58 -15.26 9.85
C ILE A 324 4.87 -14.71 11.25
N LYS A 325 4.12 -15.14 12.27
CA LYS A 325 4.32 -14.69 13.66
C LYS A 325 5.70 -15.06 14.19
N LYS A 326 6.13 -16.28 13.95
CA LYS A 326 7.46 -16.75 14.38
C LYS A 326 8.59 -16.00 13.65
N ALA A 327 8.45 -15.73 12.35
CA ALA A 327 9.42 -14.94 11.59
C ALA A 327 9.48 -13.47 12.08
N ALA A 328 8.34 -12.88 12.44
CA ALA A 328 8.31 -11.55 13.05
C ALA A 328 9.07 -11.52 14.39
N GLU A 329 8.85 -12.50 15.26
CA GLU A 329 9.52 -12.63 16.54
C GLU A 329 11.04 -12.79 16.36
N GLU A 330 11.49 -13.72 15.51
CA GLU A 330 12.90 -14.02 15.31
C GLU A 330 13.68 -12.86 14.67
N THR A 331 13.02 -12.09 13.81
CA THR A 331 13.63 -10.90 13.21
C THR A 331 13.46 -9.63 14.05
N GLY A 332 12.92 -9.72 15.27
CA GLY A 332 12.64 -8.56 16.12
C GLY A 332 11.62 -7.58 15.50
N SER A 333 10.81 -8.06 14.56
CA SER A 333 9.77 -7.28 13.89
C SER A 333 8.47 -7.27 14.68
N SER A 334 7.58 -6.33 14.38
CA SER A 334 6.23 -6.29 14.94
C SER A 334 5.27 -7.16 14.14
N CYS A 335 4.18 -7.61 14.76
CA CYS A 335 3.14 -8.37 14.06
C CYS A 335 1.73 -7.94 14.48
N TRP A 336 0.87 -7.74 13.49
CA TRP A 336 -0.56 -7.51 13.66
C TRP A 336 -1.33 -8.76 13.22
N ASP A 337 -1.95 -9.45 14.19
CA ASP A 337 -2.62 -10.73 13.93
C ASP A 337 -4.06 -10.50 13.42
N LEU A 338 -4.20 -10.15 12.14
CA LEU A 338 -5.50 -9.90 11.50
C LEU A 338 -6.44 -11.11 11.63
N PHE A 339 -5.94 -12.33 11.47
CA PHE A 339 -6.75 -13.53 11.60
C PHE A 339 -7.46 -13.59 12.96
N HIS A 340 -6.72 -13.36 14.04
CA HIS A 340 -7.26 -13.38 15.38
C HIS A 340 -8.19 -12.20 15.65
N ILE A 341 -7.86 -11.01 15.13
CA ILE A 341 -8.67 -9.78 15.25
C ILE A 341 -10.01 -9.93 14.55
N MET A 342 -10.05 -10.61 13.41
CA MET A 342 -11.31 -10.94 12.70
C MET A 342 -12.21 -11.86 13.49
N GLY A 343 -11.67 -12.68 14.39
CA GLY A 343 -12.40 -13.67 15.17
C GLY A 343 -11.90 -15.10 15.02
N GLY A 344 -10.80 -15.32 14.27
CA GLY A 344 -10.21 -16.62 14.02
C GLY A 344 -10.93 -17.39 12.90
N GLU A 345 -10.85 -18.72 12.96
CA GLU A 345 -11.48 -19.62 12.00
C GLU A 345 -13.00 -19.43 11.93
N ASN A 346 -13.55 -19.45 10.70
CA ASN A 346 -14.95 -19.18 10.36
C ASN A 346 -15.40 -17.72 10.60
N SER A 347 -14.52 -16.81 10.97
CA SER A 347 -14.87 -15.39 11.12
C SER A 347 -15.29 -14.75 9.78
N ILE A 348 -14.83 -15.28 8.65
CA ILE A 348 -15.22 -14.83 7.30
C ILE A 348 -16.76 -14.82 7.12
N GLU A 349 -17.47 -15.78 7.73
CA GLU A 349 -18.94 -15.87 7.64
C GLU A 349 -19.62 -14.75 8.44
N ILE A 350 -19.02 -14.34 9.56
CA ILE A 350 -19.51 -13.22 10.37
C ILE A 350 -19.32 -11.91 9.59
N TRP A 351 -18.14 -11.74 8.97
CA TRP A 351 -17.83 -10.57 8.15
C TRP A 351 -18.69 -10.49 6.89
N GLU A 352 -19.02 -11.64 6.28
CA GLU A 352 -19.94 -11.73 5.14
C GLU A 352 -21.35 -11.25 5.50
N LYS A 353 -21.91 -11.70 6.64
CA LYS A 353 -23.21 -11.25 7.15
C LYS A 353 -23.27 -9.74 7.38
N GLN A 354 -22.13 -9.08 7.58
CA GLN A 354 -22.02 -7.64 7.76
C GLN A 354 -21.78 -6.88 6.44
N GLY A 355 -21.76 -7.58 5.30
CA GLY A 355 -21.52 -7.02 3.98
C GLY A 355 -20.05 -6.57 3.76
N LEU A 356 -19.09 -7.19 4.47
CA LEU A 356 -17.68 -6.84 4.41
C LEU A 356 -16.89 -7.75 3.47
N VAL A 357 -17.48 -8.83 2.97
CA VAL A 357 -16.84 -9.87 2.15
C VAL A 357 -17.53 -9.97 0.80
N ASN A 358 -16.76 -10.16 -0.26
CA ASN A 358 -17.29 -10.43 -1.60
C ASN A 358 -17.84 -11.86 -1.71
N LYS A 359 -18.64 -12.12 -2.74
CA LYS A 359 -19.27 -13.43 -3.00
C LYS A 359 -18.26 -14.58 -3.15
N ASP A 360 -17.02 -14.28 -3.53
CA ASP A 360 -15.95 -15.28 -3.66
C ASP A 360 -15.38 -15.74 -2.32
N ARG A 361 -15.73 -15.05 -1.22
CA ARG A 361 -15.25 -15.30 0.15
C ARG A 361 -13.73 -15.36 0.29
N LEU A 362 -13.02 -14.80 -0.67
CA LEU A 362 -11.58 -14.61 -0.68
C LEU A 362 -11.26 -13.12 -0.51
N HIS A 363 -11.93 -12.27 -1.29
CA HIS A 363 -11.74 -10.84 -1.28
C HIS A 363 -12.81 -10.13 -0.44
N PHE A 364 -12.46 -8.96 0.07
CA PHE A 364 -13.37 -8.14 0.87
C PHE A 364 -13.99 -7.05 0.00
N THR A 365 -15.16 -6.57 0.42
CA THR A 365 -15.76 -5.39 -0.21
C THR A 365 -14.90 -4.16 0.07
N PRO A 366 -15.06 -3.05 -0.69
CA PRO A 366 -14.38 -1.79 -0.37
C PRO A 366 -14.59 -1.37 1.10
N LYS A 367 -15.78 -1.62 1.67
CA LYS A 367 -16.09 -1.38 3.08
C LYS A 367 -15.27 -2.29 3.99
N GLY A 368 -15.16 -3.58 3.66
CA GLY A 368 -14.38 -4.56 4.43
C GLY A 368 -12.90 -4.23 4.45
N TYR A 369 -12.33 -3.86 3.31
CA TYR A 369 -10.94 -3.43 3.21
C TYR A 369 -10.65 -2.13 3.98
N ARG A 370 -11.54 -1.13 3.88
CA ARG A 370 -11.38 0.10 4.68
C ARG A 370 -11.48 -0.18 6.18
N ASN A 371 -12.33 -1.13 6.58
CA ASN A 371 -12.41 -1.56 7.97
C ASN A 371 -11.09 -2.18 8.46
N GLN A 372 -10.44 -3.04 7.65
CA GLN A 372 -9.10 -3.58 7.97
C GLN A 372 -8.05 -2.45 8.07
N GLY A 373 -8.06 -1.49 7.14
CA GLY A 373 -7.17 -0.32 7.18
C GLY A 373 -7.36 0.53 8.44
N ALA A 374 -8.62 0.73 8.85
CA ALA A 374 -8.98 1.44 10.07
C ALA A 374 -8.48 0.71 11.33
N LEU A 375 -8.69 -0.60 11.39
CA LEU A 375 -8.20 -1.45 12.49
C LEU A 375 -6.68 -1.39 12.61
N LEU A 376 -5.95 -1.58 11.49
CA LEU A 376 -4.49 -1.54 11.50
C LEU A 376 -3.97 -0.15 11.91
N SER A 377 -4.54 0.93 11.37
CA SER A 377 -4.16 2.29 11.74
C SER A 377 -4.36 2.55 13.23
N THR A 378 -5.49 2.09 13.78
CA THR A 378 -5.80 2.25 15.21
C THR A 378 -4.81 1.48 16.07
N ALA A 379 -4.47 0.22 15.70
CA ALA A 379 -3.48 -0.59 16.41
C ALA A 379 -2.09 0.05 16.33
N LEU A 380 -1.69 0.52 15.15
CA LEU A 380 -0.40 1.19 14.92
C LEU A 380 -0.28 2.45 15.79
N LEU A 381 -1.30 3.30 15.81
CA LEU A 381 -1.29 4.54 16.59
C LEU A 381 -1.24 4.30 18.12
N LYS A 382 -1.74 3.15 18.61
CA LYS A 382 -1.63 2.77 20.03
C LYS A 382 -0.21 2.40 20.43
N THR A 383 0.69 2.08 19.49
CA THR A 383 2.10 1.76 19.78
C THR A 383 3.00 2.99 19.86
N LYS A 384 2.46 4.19 19.62
CA LYS A 384 3.17 5.45 19.78
C LYS A 384 3.26 5.78 21.27
N HIS A 385 4.46 5.72 21.83
CA HIS A 385 4.76 6.09 23.22
C HIS A 385 5.14 7.55 23.34
#